data_7243303512300090796f3ea574558f1a
#
_entry.id   7243303512300090796f3ea574558f1a
#
_cell.length_a   1.000
_cell.length_b   1.000
_cell.length_c   1.000
_cell.angle_alpha   90.00
_cell.angle_beta   90.00
_cell.angle_gamma   90.00
#
_symmetry.space_group_name_H-M   'P 1'
#
loop_
_entity.id
_entity.type
_entity.pdbx_description
1 polymer ?
#
loop_
_entity_poly.entity_id
_entity_poly.type
_entity_poly.pdbx_seq_one_letter_code
_entity_poly.pdbx_strand_id
1 'polypeptide(L)'
;MALMKAAQISYPGGEFQLVEREIPEPQSHQVRVRVEACGICHGDVFVKEGLFPGIRYPRIPGHEIAGYIDKVGKNVTAWSTGQRVGVGWHGGHCFECKPCLQGDFSNCQNSLITGIDFDGGYAEYMVVSTSALTKIPQDFNSLEVAPLLCAGIATFNALRNSGAQGGDVVAVQGIGGLGHLAIQYAQKLGFRVVAISRGQDKKKLAMELGASDYIDTESVEVSQTLQSMGGAKVILATAPNSKAISTLVDGLSVNGKLLILGATPQPIEVSPLQLIKGRKSIQGWHGGHAQDAEESLNFSALAGIRPKIEVFPLEQVSQAYQQMLHNRARFRVVLQIAALS
;
A
#
# COMPACT_ATOMS: atom_id res chain seq x y z
N MET A 1 -3.39 -29.69 -19.49
CA MET A 1 -4.04 -28.48 -18.92
C MET A 1 -3.37 -27.27 -19.52
N ALA A 2 -4.05 -26.11 -19.60
CA ALA A 2 -3.42 -24.90 -20.12
C ALA A 2 -2.41 -24.36 -19.06
N LEU A 3 -1.27 -23.86 -19.55
CA LEU A 3 -0.20 -23.32 -18.70
C LEU A 3 -0.22 -21.80 -18.70
N MET A 4 0.29 -21.20 -17.65
CA MET A 4 0.51 -19.76 -17.47
C MET A 4 1.95 -19.48 -17.06
N LYS A 5 2.47 -18.33 -17.44
CA LYS A 5 3.74 -17.81 -16.93
C LYS A 5 3.55 -17.24 -15.52
N ALA A 6 4.54 -17.47 -14.66
CA ALA A 6 4.59 -16.92 -13.32
C ALA A 6 6.03 -16.70 -12.86
N ALA A 7 6.21 -15.74 -11.94
CA ALA A 7 7.46 -15.57 -11.20
C ALA A 7 7.27 -16.05 -9.76
N GLN A 8 7.96 -17.11 -9.37
CA GLN A 8 7.86 -17.72 -8.05
C GLN A 8 9.15 -17.63 -7.27
N ILE A 9 9.04 -17.81 -5.96
CA ILE A 9 10.13 -18.04 -5.00
C ILE A 9 10.01 -19.46 -4.50
N SER A 10 11.06 -20.26 -4.60
CA SER A 10 11.03 -21.70 -4.27
C SER A 10 11.38 -21.99 -2.81
N TYR A 11 12.05 -21.07 -2.11
CA TYR A 11 12.44 -21.18 -0.70
C TYR A 11 12.77 -19.77 -0.15
N PRO A 12 12.78 -19.57 1.17
CA PRO A 12 13.14 -18.29 1.78
C PRO A 12 14.53 -17.80 1.35
N GLY A 13 14.63 -16.55 0.91
CA GLY A 13 15.86 -15.97 0.34
C GLY A 13 16.18 -16.40 -1.09
N GLY A 14 15.38 -17.30 -1.70
CA GLY A 14 15.56 -17.77 -3.07
C GLY A 14 15.37 -16.67 -4.12
N GLU A 15 16.00 -16.81 -5.30
CA GLU A 15 15.78 -15.88 -6.41
C GLU A 15 14.41 -16.08 -7.09
N PHE A 16 13.92 -15.04 -7.76
CA PHE A 16 12.73 -15.17 -8.60
C PHE A 16 13.01 -16.11 -9.76
N GLN A 17 12.13 -17.07 -9.94
CA GLN A 17 12.19 -18.05 -11.03
C GLN A 17 10.97 -17.87 -11.92
N LEU A 18 11.21 -17.63 -13.20
CA LEU A 18 10.16 -17.67 -14.22
C LEU A 18 9.84 -19.15 -14.51
N VAL A 19 8.58 -19.49 -14.35
CA VAL A 19 8.09 -20.86 -14.48
C VAL A 19 6.78 -20.91 -15.27
N GLU A 20 6.50 -22.08 -15.84
CA GLU A 20 5.16 -22.41 -16.31
C GLU A 20 4.42 -23.19 -15.23
N ARG A 21 3.21 -22.76 -14.89
CA ARG A 21 2.30 -23.35 -13.91
C ARG A 21 0.96 -23.67 -14.56
N GLU A 22 0.27 -24.64 -14.06
CA GLU A 22 -1.12 -24.86 -14.46
C GLU A 22 -1.99 -23.66 -14.10
N ILE A 23 -2.87 -23.25 -15.02
CA ILE A 23 -3.83 -22.18 -14.74
C ILE A 23 -4.77 -22.66 -13.62
N PRO A 24 -4.83 -21.93 -12.48
CA PRO A 24 -5.60 -22.39 -11.33
C PRO A 24 -7.12 -22.30 -11.58
N GLU A 25 -7.87 -23.22 -11.00
CA GLU A 25 -9.34 -23.25 -11.09
C GLU A 25 -9.98 -22.64 -9.83
N PRO A 26 -10.95 -21.73 -9.98
CA PRO A 26 -11.61 -21.11 -8.86
C PRO A 26 -12.56 -22.09 -8.13
N GLN A 27 -12.52 -22.11 -6.82
CA GLN A 27 -13.47 -22.81 -5.99
C GLN A 27 -14.84 -22.09 -5.97
N SER A 28 -15.81 -22.64 -5.23
CA SER A 28 -17.22 -22.21 -5.29
C SER A 28 -17.45 -20.71 -5.05
N HIS A 29 -16.70 -20.08 -4.15
CA HIS A 29 -16.82 -18.66 -3.78
C HIS A 29 -15.61 -17.82 -4.22
N GLN A 30 -14.86 -18.32 -5.18
CA GLN A 30 -13.68 -17.66 -5.72
C GLN A 30 -13.90 -17.22 -7.16
N VAL A 31 -13.06 -16.31 -7.62
CA VAL A 31 -12.91 -15.97 -9.02
C VAL A 31 -11.49 -16.23 -9.48
N ARG A 32 -11.30 -16.48 -10.77
CA ARG A 32 -10.01 -16.41 -11.43
C ARG A 32 -9.88 -15.04 -12.08
N VAL A 33 -8.79 -14.37 -11.78
CA VAL A 33 -8.44 -13.07 -12.37
C VAL A 33 -7.34 -13.28 -13.40
N ARG A 34 -7.55 -12.79 -14.62
CA ARG A 34 -6.49 -12.59 -15.60
C ARG A 34 -5.78 -11.28 -15.24
N VAL A 35 -4.53 -11.38 -14.85
CA VAL A 35 -3.75 -10.26 -14.35
C VAL A 35 -3.19 -9.44 -15.53
N GLU A 36 -3.40 -8.14 -15.53
CA GLU A 36 -2.77 -7.21 -16.48
C GLU A 36 -1.55 -6.53 -15.88
N ALA A 37 -1.64 -6.15 -14.59
CA ALA A 37 -0.58 -5.47 -13.88
C ALA A 37 -0.50 -5.91 -12.43
N CYS A 38 0.71 -5.94 -11.88
CA CYS A 38 0.95 -6.13 -10.47
C CYS A 38 2.07 -5.20 -9.97
N GLY A 39 1.79 -4.39 -8.95
CA GLY A 39 2.81 -3.54 -8.34
C GLY A 39 3.78 -4.35 -7.47
N ILE A 40 4.98 -3.80 -7.30
CA ILE A 40 6.02 -4.34 -6.39
C ILE A 40 6.11 -3.45 -5.16
N CYS A 41 6.03 -4.04 -3.99
CA CYS A 41 6.00 -3.38 -2.70
C CYS A 41 7.03 -3.95 -1.72
N HIS A 42 7.37 -3.20 -0.68
CA HIS A 42 8.19 -3.74 0.42
C HIS A 42 7.50 -4.91 1.15
N GLY A 43 6.18 -5.07 1.03
CA GLY A 43 5.47 -6.26 1.51
C GLY A 43 5.95 -7.57 0.85
N ASP A 44 6.43 -7.49 -0.39
CA ASP A 44 6.95 -8.67 -1.09
C ASP A 44 8.31 -9.16 -0.54
N VAL A 45 9.03 -8.31 0.23
CA VAL A 45 10.23 -8.72 0.97
C VAL A 45 9.90 -9.80 2.00
N PHE A 46 8.71 -9.72 2.64
CA PHE A 46 8.30 -10.74 3.60
C PHE A 46 8.20 -12.12 2.98
N VAL A 47 7.72 -12.20 1.74
CA VAL A 47 7.66 -13.45 0.97
C VAL A 47 9.04 -13.87 0.52
N LYS A 48 9.80 -12.94 -0.08
CA LYS A 48 11.14 -13.21 -0.63
C LYS A 48 12.08 -13.76 0.43
N GLU A 49 12.09 -13.16 1.62
CA GLU A 49 13.02 -13.49 2.71
C GLU A 49 12.43 -14.46 3.75
N GLY A 50 11.16 -14.88 3.61
CA GLY A 50 10.52 -15.79 4.56
C GLY A 50 10.28 -15.18 5.94
N LEU A 51 10.06 -13.87 6.01
CA LEU A 51 9.90 -13.13 7.26
C LEU A 51 8.50 -13.20 7.86
N PHE A 52 7.54 -13.77 7.14
CA PHE A 52 6.17 -13.95 7.62
C PHE A 52 5.93 -15.40 8.03
N PRO A 53 5.37 -15.66 9.23
CA PRO A 53 5.13 -17.03 9.68
C PRO A 53 4.17 -17.79 8.77
N GLY A 54 4.46 -19.06 8.51
CA GLY A 54 3.52 -19.97 7.83
C GLY A 54 3.54 -19.92 6.29
N ILE A 55 4.41 -19.14 5.67
CA ILE A 55 4.54 -19.14 4.19
C ILE A 55 4.91 -20.54 3.69
N ARG A 56 4.15 -21.03 2.71
CA ARG A 56 4.43 -22.29 2.03
C ARG A 56 5.07 -22.01 0.68
N TYR A 57 6.23 -22.61 0.43
CA TYR A 57 6.95 -22.50 -0.83
C TYR A 57 6.76 -23.78 -1.68
N PRO A 58 6.85 -23.69 -3.05
CA PRO A 58 7.06 -22.45 -3.80
C PRO A 58 5.87 -21.50 -3.70
N ARG A 59 6.14 -20.18 -3.76
CA ARG A 59 5.12 -19.12 -3.64
C ARG A 59 5.28 -18.10 -4.77
N ILE A 60 4.15 -17.70 -5.37
CA ILE A 60 4.07 -16.57 -6.28
C ILE A 60 3.68 -15.34 -5.46
N PRO A 61 4.54 -14.31 -5.35
CA PRO A 61 4.24 -13.07 -4.62
C PRO A 61 3.30 -12.14 -5.39
N GLY A 62 3.13 -10.92 -4.84
CA GLY A 62 2.38 -9.84 -5.47
C GLY A 62 0.98 -9.66 -4.90
N HIS A 63 0.70 -8.46 -4.37
CA HIS A 63 -0.55 -8.09 -3.71
C HIS A 63 -1.07 -6.72 -4.15
N GLU A 64 -0.66 -6.24 -5.31
CA GLU A 64 -1.11 -4.98 -5.92
C GLU A 64 -1.63 -5.28 -7.34
N ILE A 65 -2.75 -5.99 -7.45
CA ILE A 65 -3.16 -6.66 -8.68
C ILE A 65 -4.32 -5.93 -9.34
N ALA A 66 -4.19 -5.62 -10.63
CA ALA A 66 -5.26 -5.14 -11.47
C ALA A 66 -5.44 -6.05 -12.69
N GLY A 67 -6.68 -6.37 -13.03
CA GLY A 67 -6.99 -7.25 -14.16
C GLY A 67 -8.49 -7.45 -14.36
N TYR A 68 -8.86 -8.54 -14.97
CA TYR A 68 -10.24 -8.89 -15.31
C TYR A 68 -10.62 -10.27 -14.77
N ILE A 69 -11.86 -10.41 -14.34
CA ILE A 69 -12.42 -11.71 -14.00
C ILE A 69 -12.48 -12.56 -15.29
N ASP A 70 -11.74 -13.65 -15.30
CA ASP A 70 -11.68 -14.62 -16.39
C ASP A 70 -12.66 -15.77 -16.17
N LYS A 71 -12.84 -16.20 -14.92
CA LYS A 71 -13.75 -17.29 -14.55
C LYS A 71 -14.33 -17.07 -13.15
N VAL A 72 -15.59 -17.44 -12.96
CA VAL A 72 -16.27 -17.37 -11.65
C VAL A 72 -16.57 -18.78 -11.14
N GLY A 73 -16.48 -18.94 -9.81
CA GLY A 73 -16.92 -20.16 -9.13
C GLY A 73 -18.44 -20.30 -9.10
N LYS A 74 -18.93 -21.51 -8.89
CA LYS A 74 -20.37 -21.88 -9.06
C LYS A 74 -21.33 -21.09 -8.15
N ASN A 75 -20.86 -20.57 -7.01
CA ASN A 75 -21.70 -19.84 -6.04
C ASN A 75 -21.46 -18.32 -6.09
N VAL A 76 -20.73 -17.82 -7.07
CA VAL A 76 -20.48 -16.38 -7.26
C VAL A 76 -21.64 -15.78 -8.03
N THR A 77 -22.36 -14.85 -7.41
CA THR A 77 -23.53 -14.15 -8.00
C THR A 77 -23.32 -12.66 -8.18
N ALA A 78 -22.45 -12.05 -7.39
CA ALA A 78 -22.20 -10.60 -7.41
C ALA A 78 -21.17 -10.14 -8.46
N TRP A 79 -20.47 -11.08 -9.08
CA TRP A 79 -19.39 -10.82 -10.02
C TRP A 79 -19.56 -11.63 -11.30
N SER A 80 -19.11 -11.09 -12.42
CA SER A 80 -19.21 -11.70 -13.75
C SER A 80 -17.89 -11.64 -14.50
N THR A 81 -17.67 -12.60 -15.40
CA THR A 81 -16.55 -12.62 -16.35
C THR A 81 -16.51 -11.32 -17.16
N GLY A 82 -15.32 -10.80 -17.38
CA GLY A 82 -15.07 -9.54 -18.09
C GLY A 82 -15.11 -8.29 -17.21
N GLN A 83 -15.51 -8.38 -15.94
CA GLN A 83 -15.45 -7.23 -15.02
C GLN A 83 -14.00 -6.93 -14.63
N ARG A 84 -13.63 -5.64 -14.62
CA ARG A 84 -12.34 -5.15 -14.13
C ARG A 84 -12.32 -5.16 -12.61
N VAL A 85 -11.27 -5.73 -12.05
CA VAL A 85 -11.12 -5.88 -10.60
C VAL A 85 -9.70 -5.64 -10.14
N GLY A 86 -9.60 -5.12 -8.91
CA GLY A 86 -8.36 -5.03 -8.17
C GLY A 86 -8.35 -6.02 -7.00
N VAL A 87 -7.14 -6.44 -6.61
CA VAL A 87 -6.89 -7.24 -5.40
C VAL A 87 -5.70 -6.64 -4.67
N GLY A 88 -5.91 -6.27 -3.40
CA GLY A 88 -4.88 -5.71 -2.54
C GLY A 88 -4.25 -6.74 -1.60
N TRP A 89 -3.62 -6.22 -0.53
CA TRP A 89 -3.03 -7.03 0.54
C TRP A 89 -4.05 -7.96 1.22
N HIS A 90 -5.24 -7.45 1.52
CA HIS A 90 -6.32 -8.21 2.14
C HIS A 90 -6.91 -9.20 1.12
N GLY A 91 -6.59 -10.48 1.27
CA GLY A 91 -7.00 -11.57 0.37
C GLY A 91 -8.30 -12.28 0.78
N GLY A 92 -8.88 -11.90 1.92
CA GLY A 92 -10.15 -12.45 2.40
C GLY A 92 -10.28 -12.44 3.93
N HIS A 93 -11.50 -12.68 4.42
CA HIS A 93 -11.84 -12.69 5.85
C HIS A 93 -12.92 -13.76 6.12
N CYS A 94 -13.11 -14.12 7.40
CA CYS A 94 -13.93 -15.28 7.76
C CYS A 94 -15.41 -14.98 8.01
N PHE A 95 -15.83 -13.71 8.16
CA PHE A 95 -17.19 -13.27 8.53
C PHE A 95 -17.70 -13.70 9.93
N GLU A 96 -16.95 -14.47 10.70
CA GLU A 96 -17.43 -15.12 11.93
C GLU A 96 -16.73 -14.61 13.19
N CYS A 97 -15.48 -14.15 13.11
CA CYS A 97 -14.74 -13.67 14.27
C CYS A 97 -15.27 -12.31 14.76
N LYS A 98 -14.94 -11.97 16.01
CA LYS A 98 -15.42 -10.72 16.63
C LYS A 98 -15.18 -9.47 15.81
N PRO A 99 -13.98 -9.20 15.27
CA PRO A 99 -13.78 -8.06 14.36
C PRO A 99 -14.71 -8.09 13.14
N CYS A 100 -14.85 -9.25 12.47
CA CYS A 100 -15.74 -9.37 11.31
C CYS A 100 -17.19 -9.04 11.65
N LEU A 101 -17.70 -9.54 12.79
CA LEU A 101 -19.07 -9.25 13.25
C LEU A 101 -19.29 -7.77 13.61
N GLN A 102 -18.21 -7.02 13.82
CA GLN A 102 -18.21 -5.57 14.05
C GLN A 102 -17.99 -4.76 12.76
N GLY A 103 -17.82 -5.42 11.60
CA GLY A 103 -17.52 -4.77 10.32
C GLY A 103 -16.04 -4.43 10.13
N ASP A 104 -15.17 -4.81 11.05
CA ASP A 104 -13.72 -4.57 10.97
C ASP A 104 -13.02 -5.76 10.31
N PHE A 105 -13.22 -5.90 9.01
CA PHE A 105 -12.68 -7.01 8.22
C PHE A 105 -11.16 -6.96 8.09
N SER A 106 -10.56 -5.78 8.17
CA SER A 106 -9.11 -5.60 8.11
C SER A 106 -8.37 -6.24 9.29
N ASN A 107 -9.03 -6.35 10.44
CA ASN A 107 -8.51 -6.98 11.65
C ASN A 107 -9.08 -8.40 11.88
N CYS A 108 -9.55 -9.06 10.83
CA CYS A 108 -10.03 -10.43 10.90
C CYS A 108 -8.96 -11.37 11.49
N GLN A 109 -9.34 -12.18 12.49
CA GLN A 109 -8.43 -13.13 13.14
C GLN A 109 -7.99 -14.28 12.22
N ASN A 110 -8.74 -14.53 11.15
CA ASN A 110 -8.49 -15.55 10.13
C ASN A 110 -8.31 -14.89 8.75
N SER A 111 -7.74 -13.68 8.71
CA SER A 111 -7.50 -12.99 7.44
C SER A 111 -6.52 -13.77 6.57
N LEU A 112 -6.76 -13.74 5.26
CA LEU A 112 -5.83 -14.25 4.26
C LEU A 112 -5.10 -13.07 3.60
N ILE A 113 -3.81 -13.24 3.36
CA ILE A 113 -2.94 -12.24 2.76
C ILE A 113 -2.55 -12.69 1.35
N THR A 114 -2.84 -11.85 0.36
CA THR A 114 -2.52 -12.11 -1.04
C THR A 114 -1.01 -12.21 -1.25
N GLY A 115 -0.57 -13.25 -1.96
CA GLY A 115 0.84 -13.50 -2.22
C GLY A 115 1.62 -14.11 -1.02
N ILE A 116 0.97 -14.27 0.16
CA ILE A 116 1.54 -14.90 1.36
C ILE A 116 0.82 -16.21 1.65
N ASP A 117 -0.47 -16.18 1.95
CA ASP A 117 -1.24 -17.38 2.27
C ASP A 117 -1.61 -18.21 1.03
N PHE A 118 -1.76 -17.56 -0.10
CA PHE A 118 -2.01 -18.13 -1.42
C PHE A 118 -1.24 -17.37 -2.49
N ASP A 119 -1.15 -17.94 -3.70
CA ASP A 119 -0.39 -17.35 -4.80
C ASP A 119 -0.98 -16.00 -5.23
N GLY A 120 -0.08 -15.02 -5.43
CA GLY A 120 -0.39 -13.64 -5.76
C GLY A 120 -0.31 -13.33 -7.26
N GLY A 121 -0.08 -12.04 -7.57
CA GLY A 121 -0.23 -11.47 -8.91
C GLY A 121 1.01 -11.45 -9.79
N TYR A 122 2.14 -12.04 -9.40
CA TYR A 122 3.28 -12.17 -10.31
C TYR A 122 3.09 -13.36 -11.25
N ALA A 123 1.90 -13.45 -11.84
CA ALA A 123 1.48 -14.50 -12.76
C ALA A 123 0.37 -14.00 -13.69
N GLU A 124 0.17 -14.67 -14.82
CA GLU A 124 -0.88 -14.32 -15.79
C GLU A 124 -2.30 -14.54 -15.23
N TYR A 125 -2.46 -15.48 -14.30
CA TYR A 125 -3.72 -15.75 -13.61
C TYR A 125 -3.52 -16.00 -12.12
N MET A 126 -4.51 -15.60 -11.35
CA MET A 126 -4.60 -15.93 -9.93
C MET A 126 -6.04 -16.28 -9.55
N VAL A 127 -6.21 -16.95 -8.41
CA VAL A 127 -7.52 -17.24 -7.82
C VAL A 127 -7.64 -16.58 -6.48
N VAL A 128 -8.78 -15.94 -6.23
CA VAL A 128 -9.01 -15.17 -5.00
C VAL A 128 -10.48 -15.24 -4.56
N SER A 129 -10.73 -15.06 -3.24
CA SER A 129 -12.06 -14.91 -2.69
C SER A 129 -12.77 -13.67 -3.24
N THR A 130 -14.08 -13.75 -3.47
CA THR A 130 -14.89 -12.60 -3.86
C THR A 130 -14.88 -11.47 -2.83
N SER A 131 -14.59 -11.76 -1.55
CA SER A 131 -14.48 -10.76 -0.47
C SER A 131 -13.23 -9.86 -0.56
N ALA A 132 -12.26 -10.21 -1.42
CA ALA A 132 -11.06 -9.43 -1.66
C ALA A 132 -11.13 -8.55 -2.91
N LEU A 133 -12.20 -8.66 -3.69
CA LEU A 133 -12.32 -7.97 -4.98
C LEU A 133 -12.76 -6.52 -4.80
N THR A 134 -12.09 -5.64 -5.50
CA THR A 134 -12.37 -4.20 -5.58
C THR A 134 -12.74 -3.85 -7.01
N LYS A 135 -13.81 -3.07 -7.23
CA LYS A 135 -14.12 -2.51 -8.55
C LYS A 135 -13.13 -1.42 -8.93
N ILE A 136 -12.70 -1.43 -10.18
CA ILE A 136 -11.79 -0.42 -10.72
C ILE A 136 -12.61 0.62 -11.50
N PRO A 137 -12.49 1.94 -11.17
CA PRO A 137 -13.07 3.01 -11.97
C PRO A 137 -12.53 3.01 -13.41
N GLN A 138 -13.37 3.45 -14.36
CA GLN A 138 -13.01 3.47 -15.80
C GLN A 138 -11.86 4.44 -16.13
N ASP A 139 -11.68 5.48 -15.32
CA ASP A 139 -10.67 6.54 -15.51
C ASP A 139 -9.21 6.08 -15.31
N PHE A 140 -9.01 4.85 -14.85
CA PHE A 140 -7.68 4.28 -14.61
C PHE A 140 -7.36 3.16 -15.59
N ASN A 141 -6.10 3.10 -16.02
CA ASN A 141 -5.55 1.86 -16.57
C ASN A 141 -5.02 0.95 -15.44
N SER A 142 -4.76 -0.31 -15.76
CA SER A 142 -4.36 -1.31 -14.77
C SER A 142 -2.99 -1.04 -14.14
N LEU A 143 -2.08 -0.39 -14.87
CA LEU A 143 -0.74 -0.01 -14.37
C LEU A 143 -0.83 1.06 -13.28
N GLU A 144 -1.74 2.04 -13.44
CA GLU A 144 -1.96 3.10 -12.45
C GLU A 144 -2.70 2.58 -11.22
N VAL A 145 -3.64 1.64 -11.39
CA VAL A 145 -4.40 1.06 -10.29
C VAL A 145 -3.53 0.24 -9.36
N ALA A 146 -2.65 -0.58 -9.90
CA ALA A 146 -1.89 -1.55 -9.13
C ALA A 146 -1.26 -0.96 -7.85
N PRO A 147 -0.47 0.13 -7.88
CA PRO A 147 0.09 0.71 -6.65
C PRO A 147 -0.95 1.32 -5.71
N LEU A 148 -2.11 1.74 -6.22
CA LEU A 148 -3.17 2.32 -5.38
C LEU A 148 -3.84 1.27 -4.48
N LEU A 149 -3.76 -0.01 -4.84
CA LEU A 149 -4.31 -1.13 -4.05
C LEU A 149 -3.48 -1.50 -2.80
N CYS A 150 -2.30 -0.88 -2.64
CA CYS A 150 -1.49 -1.00 -1.42
C CYS A 150 -1.11 0.38 -0.88
N ALA A 151 -0.21 1.10 -1.55
CA ALA A 151 0.25 2.41 -1.09
C ALA A 151 -0.87 3.46 -1.11
N GLY A 152 -1.79 3.41 -2.08
CA GLY A 152 -2.95 4.28 -2.15
C GLY A 152 -3.89 4.08 -0.98
N ILE A 153 -4.41 2.87 -0.82
CA ILE A 153 -5.35 2.54 0.27
C ILE A 153 -4.73 2.80 1.65
N ALA A 154 -3.45 2.46 1.87
CA ALA A 154 -2.80 2.66 3.16
C ALA A 154 -2.74 4.15 3.54
N THR A 155 -2.36 5.01 2.60
CA THR A 155 -2.23 6.46 2.85
C THR A 155 -3.58 7.15 2.93
N PHE A 156 -4.51 6.85 2.01
CA PHE A 156 -5.86 7.41 2.02
C PHE A 156 -6.63 7.03 3.29
N ASN A 157 -6.65 5.75 3.61
CA ASN A 157 -7.43 5.23 4.74
C ASN A 157 -6.87 5.72 6.08
N ALA A 158 -5.54 5.81 6.22
CA ALA A 158 -4.90 6.40 7.38
C ALA A 158 -5.29 7.89 7.56
N LEU A 159 -5.26 8.67 6.47
CA LEU A 159 -5.60 10.09 6.51
C LEU A 159 -7.07 10.34 6.84
N ARG A 160 -8.01 9.67 6.18
CA ARG A 160 -9.45 9.88 6.42
C ARG A 160 -9.89 9.46 7.83
N ASN A 161 -9.18 8.51 8.46
CA ASN A 161 -9.43 8.05 9.83
C ASN A 161 -8.53 8.73 10.87
N SER A 162 -7.72 9.69 10.46
CA SER A 162 -6.77 10.39 11.35
C SER A 162 -7.43 11.30 12.39
N GLY A 163 -8.62 11.81 12.07
CA GLY A 163 -9.31 12.86 12.84
C GLY A 163 -8.85 14.27 12.48
N ALA A 164 -7.98 14.45 11.47
CA ALA A 164 -7.65 15.77 10.94
C ALA A 164 -8.83 16.36 10.14
N GLN A 165 -8.94 17.67 10.14
CA GLN A 165 -9.96 18.42 9.41
C GLN A 165 -9.32 19.37 8.40
N GLY A 166 -10.09 19.86 7.45
CA GLY A 166 -9.61 20.84 6.46
C GLY A 166 -8.94 22.03 7.13
N GLY A 167 -7.74 22.39 6.66
CA GLY A 167 -6.91 23.45 7.24
C GLY A 167 -5.90 22.99 8.31
N ASP A 168 -6.07 21.78 8.88
CA ASP A 168 -5.08 21.24 9.82
C ASP A 168 -3.72 21.00 9.14
N VAL A 169 -2.64 21.18 9.91
CA VAL A 169 -1.29 20.83 9.46
C VAL A 169 -1.13 19.30 9.49
N VAL A 170 -0.89 18.72 8.33
CA VAL A 170 -0.57 17.30 8.16
C VAL A 170 0.83 17.17 7.59
N ALA A 171 1.73 16.53 8.33
CA ALA A 171 3.10 16.31 7.90
C ALA A 171 3.28 14.89 7.34
N VAL A 172 4.04 14.77 6.25
CA VAL A 172 4.37 13.49 5.61
C VAL A 172 5.88 13.28 5.69
N GLN A 173 6.33 12.34 6.52
CA GLN A 173 7.73 11.97 6.65
C GLN A 173 8.08 10.89 5.64
N GLY A 174 9.03 11.21 4.76
CA GLY A 174 9.47 10.36 3.67
C GLY A 174 8.70 10.60 2.37
N ILE A 175 9.42 10.85 1.27
CA ILE A 175 8.85 11.03 -0.08
C ILE A 175 9.32 9.86 -0.94
N GLY A 176 8.64 8.75 -0.79
CA GLY A 176 8.85 7.49 -1.50
C GLY A 176 7.53 6.94 -2.03
N GLY A 177 7.44 5.61 -2.13
CA GLY A 177 6.26 4.91 -2.66
C GLY A 177 4.93 5.21 -1.95
N LEU A 178 4.96 5.40 -0.62
CA LEU A 178 3.81 5.84 0.18
C LEU A 178 3.69 7.37 0.18
N GLY A 179 4.79 8.07 0.49
CA GLY A 179 4.76 9.50 0.76
C GLY A 179 4.34 10.37 -0.41
N HIS A 180 4.69 10.00 -1.67
CA HIS A 180 4.25 10.77 -2.84
C HIS A 180 2.72 10.72 -3.05
N LEU A 181 2.07 9.61 -2.65
CA LEU A 181 0.61 9.49 -2.63
C LEU A 181 0.01 10.18 -1.41
N ALA A 182 0.63 10.03 -0.23
CA ALA A 182 0.19 10.68 1.00
C ALA A 182 0.10 12.21 0.85
N ILE A 183 1.09 12.85 0.19
CA ILE A 183 1.08 14.29 -0.11
C ILE A 183 -0.14 14.64 -0.97
N GLN A 184 -0.39 13.90 -2.04
CA GLN A 184 -1.52 14.14 -2.93
C GLN A 184 -2.86 13.97 -2.20
N TYR A 185 -3.05 12.86 -1.47
CA TYR A 185 -4.26 12.64 -0.69
C TYR A 185 -4.47 13.71 0.36
N ALA A 186 -3.45 14.06 1.13
CA ALA A 186 -3.54 15.07 2.18
C ALA A 186 -3.96 16.44 1.60
N GLN A 187 -3.37 16.84 0.47
CA GLN A 187 -3.73 18.09 -0.22
C GLN A 187 -5.19 18.05 -0.72
N LYS A 188 -5.62 16.94 -1.32
CA LYS A 188 -7.00 16.79 -1.85
C LYS A 188 -8.06 16.67 -0.75
N LEU A 189 -7.67 16.24 0.44
CA LEU A 189 -8.53 16.25 1.64
C LEU A 189 -8.59 17.63 2.32
N GLY A 190 -7.89 18.64 1.78
CA GLY A 190 -7.96 20.02 2.24
C GLY A 190 -7.02 20.35 3.40
N PHE A 191 -5.98 19.55 3.65
CA PHE A 191 -5.01 19.80 4.71
C PHE A 191 -3.90 20.76 4.23
N ARG A 192 -3.27 21.47 5.18
CA ARG A 192 -1.99 22.14 4.97
C ARG A 192 -0.89 21.09 5.05
N VAL A 193 -0.29 20.74 3.91
CA VAL A 193 0.64 19.62 3.81
C VAL A 193 2.09 20.06 4.00
N VAL A 194 2.79 19.47 4.96
CA VAL A 194 4.22 19.66 5.19
C VAL A 194 4.97 18.40 4.78
N ALA A 195 5.74 18.45 3.70
CA ALA A 195 6.57 17.32 3.28
C ALA A 195 7.92 17.35 4.01
N ILE A 196 8.34 16.20 4.58
CA ILE A 196 9.58 16.06 5.33
C ILE A 196 10.47 15.05 4.62
N SER A 197 11.67 15.46 4.22
CA SER A 197 12.64 14.57 3.57
C SER A 197 14.06 15.05 3.80
N ARG A 198 15.03 14.21 3.48
CA ARG A 198 16.45 14.53 3.53
C ARG A 198 16.89 15.22 2.25
N GLY A 199 17.64 16.33 2.40
CA GLY A 199 18.19 17.12 1.29
C GLY A 199 17.13 17.89 0.49
N GLN A 200 17.55 18.60 -0.55
CA GLN A 200 16.67 19.47 -1.37
C GLN A 200 16.16 18.79 -2.65
N ASP A 201 16.68 17.62 -3.02
CA ASP A 201 16.43 16.97 -4.32
C ASP A 201 14.94 16.71 -4.60
N LYS A 202 14.17 16.46 -3.56
CA LYS A 202 12.74 16.14 -3.66
C LYS A 202 11.82 17.34 -3.42
N LYS A 203 12.35 18.51 -3.08
CA LYS A 203 11.56 19.69 -2.72
C LYS A 203 10.62 20.12 -3.86
N LYS A 204 11.18 20.32 -5.07
CA LYS A 204 10.38 20.70 -6.24
C LYS A 204 9.23 19.74 -6.48
N LEU A 205 9.52 18.46 -6.46
CA LEU A 205 8.53 17.42 -6.66
C LEU A 205 7.48 17.38 -5.53
N ALA A 206 7.87 17.57 -4.27
CA ALA A 206 6.92 17.63 -3.16
C ALA A 206 5.91 18.77 -3.35
N MET A 207 6.38 19.94 -3.78
CA MET A 207 5.52 21.08 -4.07
C MET A 207 4.60 20.82 -5.27
N GLU A 208 5.10 20.18 -6.32
CA GLU A 208 4.29 19.76 -7.48
C GLU A 208 3.19 18.75 -7.09
N LEU A 209 3.46 17.87 -6.12
CA LEU A 209 2.50 16.90 -5.58
C LEU A 209 1.45 17.53 -4.65
N GLY A 210 1.62 18.81 -4.27
CA GLY A 210 0.66 19.56 -3.47
C GLY A 210 1.10 19.83 -2.03
N ALA A 211 2.39 19.65 -1.68
CA ALA A 211 2.89 20.14 -0.40
C ALA A 211 2.84 21.68 -0.34
N SER A 212 2.43 22.22 0.81
CA SER A 212 2.46 23.66 1.09
C SER A 212 3.83 24.12 1.59
N ASP A 213 4.49 23.23 2.35
CA ASP A 213 5.78 23.48 2.97
C ASP A 213 6.70 22.26 2.83
N TYR A 214 8.00 22.48 2.88
CA TYR A 214 9.01 21.42 2.82
C TYR A 214 10.03 21.59 3.94
N ILE A 215 10.28 20.55 4.70
CA ILE A 215 11.29 20.49 5.75
C ILE A 215 12.43 19.56 5.30
N ASP A 216 13.62 20.13 5.18
CA ASP A 216 14.85 19.39 4.94
C ASP A 216 15.49 19.00 6.27
N THR A 217 15.52 17.69 6.55
CA THR A 217 16.05 17.14 7.80
C THR A 217 17.56 17.31 7.98
N GLU A 218 18.30 17.70 6.94
CA GLU A 218 19.74 18.01 7.02
C GLU A 218 20.01 19.48 7.39
N SER A 219 19.02 20.34 7.18
CA SER A 219 19.19 21.77 7.37
C SER A 219 18.56 22.32 8.65
N VAL A 220 17.48 21.68 9.14
CA VAL A 220 16.72 22.18 10.27
C VAL A 220 16.21 21.04 11.15
N GLU A 221 15.93 21.37 12.41
CA GLU A 221 15.30 20.47 13.36
C GLU A 221 13.79 20.40 13.08
N VAL A 222 13.30 19.17 12.77
CA VAL A 222 11.95 18.94 12.26
C VAL A 222 10.88 19.33 13.27
N SER A 223 10.99 18.90 14.53
CA SER A 223 9.98 19.15 15.55
C SER A 223 9.88 20.63 15.90
N GLN A 224 10.99 21.34 16.01
CA GLN A 224 10.98 22.80 16.26
C GLN A 224 10.33 23.55 15.09
N THR A 225 10.63 23.15 13.86
CA THR A 225 10.02 23.74 12.65
C THR A 225 8.52 23.50 12.64
N LEU A 226 8.06 22.27 12.91
CA LEU A 226 6.62 21.99 13.02
C LEU A 226 5.96 22.78 14.14
N GLN A 227 6.60 22.90 15.32
CA GLN A 227 6.08 23.69 16.45
C GLN A 227 5.96 25.18 16.11
N SER A 228 6.86 25.75 15.32
CA SER A 228 6.75 27.14 14.86
C SER A 228 5.52 27.38 13.95
N MET A 229 4.97 26.30 13.37
CA MET A 229 3.73 26.31 12.58
C MET A 229 2.48 25.99 13.44
N GLY A 230 2.63 25.81 14.77
CA GLY A 230 1.56 25.40 15.69
C GLY A 230 1.53 23.89 15.99
N GLY A 231 2.47 23.12 15.45
CA GLY A 231 2.54 21.67 15.53
C GLY A 231 1.64 20.97 14.50
N ALA A 232 2.00 19.75 14.12
CA ALA A 232 1.21 18.97 13.19
C ALA A 232 0.05 18.25 13.90
N LYS A 233 -1.17 18.35 13.35
CA LYS A 233 -2.32 17.58 13.81
C LYS A 233 -2.12 16.08 13.56
N VAL A 234 -1.52 15.76 12.42
CA VAL A 234 -1.17 14.39 12.04
C VAL A 234 0.22 14.41 11.42
N ILE A 235 1.03 13.42 11.77
CA ILE A 235 2.27 13.11 11.06
C ILE A 235 2.15 11.68 10.52
N LEU A 236 2.27 11.52 9.20
CA LEU A 236 2.38 10.20 8.57
C LEU A 236 3.85 9.82 8.46
N ALA A 237 4.26 8.78 9.17
CA ALA A 237 5.59 8.18 9.05
C ALA A 237 5.56 7.11 7.96
N THR A 238 6.04 7.45 6.77
CA THR A 238 6.02 6.56 5.59
C THR A 238 7.37 5.92 5.29
N ALA A 239 8.48 6.47 5.82
CA ALA A 239 9.79 5.88 5.70
C ALA A 239 10.13 5.02 6.93
N PRO A 240 10.67 3.79 6.74
CA PRO A 240 10.91 2.83 7.83
C PRO A 240 12.21 3.13 8.59
N ASN A 241 12.29 4.28 9.25
CA ASN A 241 13.45 4.71 10.04
C ASN A 241 13.00 5.03 11.47
N SER A 242 13.21 4.08 12.39
CA SER A 242 12.75 4.19 13.78
C SER A 242 13.31 5.42 14.51
N LYS A 243 14.58 5.77 14.31
CA LYS A 243 15.19 6.96 14.91
C LYS A 243 14.51 8.25 14.42
N ALA A 244 14.29 8.37 13.11
CA ALA A 244 13.58 9.52 12.56
C ALA A 244 12.12 9.59 13.04
N ILE A 245 11.44 8.43 13.15
CA ILE A 245 10.06 8.36 13.65
C ILE A 245 9.98 8.82 15.12
N SER A 246 10.94 8.40 15.95
CA SER A 246 11.00 8.76 17.38
C SER A 246 11.04 10.29 17.60
N THR A 247 11.76 11.02 16.77
CA THR A 247 11.88 12.48 16.90
C THR A 247 10.64 13.26 16.47
N LEU A 248 9.71 12.63 15.74
CA LEU A 248 8.52 13.32 15.20
C LEU A 248 7.47 13.65 16.25
N VAL A 249 7.45 12.92 17.37
CA VAL A 249 6.42 13.08 18.43
C VAL A 249 6.41 14.50 19.01
N ASP A 250 7.57 15.13 19.12
CA ASP A 250 7.68 16.50 19.61
C ASP A 250 7.16 17.55 18.61
N GLY A 251 7.09 17.21 17.33
CA GLY A 251 6.47 18.02 16.28
C GLY A 251 4.94 18.03 16.26
N LEU A 252 4.29 17.15 17.02
CA LEU A 252 2.82 17.08 17.08
C LEU A 252 2.22 18.24 17.88
N SER A 253 1.08 18.74 17.43
CA SER A 253 0.23 19.69 18.17
C SER A 253 -0.45 19.02 19.36
N VAL A 254 -1.22 19.80 20.14
CA VAL A 254 -2.11 19.25 21.18
C VAL A 254 -3.14 18.32 20.54
N ASN A 255 -3.34 17.13 21.14
CA ASN A 255 -4.16 16.04 20.60
C ASN A 255 -3.69 15.57 19.19
N GLY A 256 -2.42 15.79 18.86
CA GLY A 256 -1.84 15.34 17.60
C GLY A 256 -1.58 13.84 17.58
N LYS A 257 -1.53 13.27 16.38
CA LYS A 257 -1.39 11.84 16.16
C LYS A 257 -0.23 11.53 15.19
N LEU A 258 0.66 10.64 15.61
CA LEU A 258 1.67 10.04 14.75
C LEU A 258 1.11 8.73 14.17
N LEU A 259 0.92 8.68 12.86
CA LEU A 259 0.47 7.48 12.13
C LEU A 259 1.66 6.78 11.49
N ILE A 260 1.91 5.53 11.87
CA ILE A 260 3.02 4.72 11.36
C ILE A 260 2.50 3.80 10.25
N LEU A 261 3.01 4.01 9.04
CA LEU A 261 2.74 3.21 7.85
C LEU A 261 3.99 2.46 7.36
N GLY A 262 5.17 3.05 7.55
CA GLY A 262 6.44 2.41 7.18
C GLY A 262 6.83 1.34 8.20
N ALA A 263 6.83 0.06 7.79
CA ALA A 263 7.20 -1.04 8.67
C ALA A 263 8.72 -1.11 8.86
N THR A 264 9.17 -1.16 10.12
CA THR A 264 10.57 -1.38 10.52
C THR A 264 10.61 -2.37 11.69
N PRO A 265 11.57 -3.31 11.73
CA PRO A 265 11.72 -4.23 12.86
C PRO A 265 12.35 -3.56 14.10
N GLN A 266 13.01 -2.40 13.95
CA GLN A 266 13.61 -1.69 15.06
C GLN A 266 12.54 -0.95 15.85
N PRO A 267 12.60 -0.94 17.20
CA PRO A 267 11.68 -0.20 18.05
C PRO A 267 11.82 1.31 17.84
N ILE A 268 10.73 2.04 18.06
CA ILE A 268 10.73 3.49 18.25
C ILE A 268 10.85 3.81 19.74
N GLU A 269 11.63 4.83 20.08
CA GLU A 269 11.86 5.26 21.46
C GLU A 269 11.07 6.55 21.71
N VAL A 270 10.10 6.48 22.64
CA VAL A 270 9.24 7.61 22.98
C VAL A 270 9.04 7.65 24.50
N SER A 271 9.33 8.80 25.11
CA SER A 271 9.09 9.01 26.54
C SER A 271 7.59 9.17 26.83
N PRO A 272 7.07 8.58 27.92
CA PRO A 272 5.71 8.84 28.38
C PRO A 272 5.39 10.33 28.51
N LEU A 273 6.34 11.16 28.96
CA LEU A 273 6.15 12.61 29.10
C LEU A 273 5.89 13.31 27.76
N GLN A 274 6.48 12.82 26.66
CA GLN A 274 6.22 13.36 25.31
C GLN A 274 4.76 13.15 24.90
N LEU A 275 4.14 12.04 25.31
CA LEU A 275 2.74 11.72 25.01
C LEU A 275 1.78 12.47 25.95
N ILE A 276 2.06 12.47 27.25
CA ILE A 276 1.24 13.14 28.28
C ILE A 276 1.15 14.64 27.99
N LYS A 277 2.29 15.28 27.67
CA LYS A 277 2.34 16.69 27.30
C LYS A 277 1.62 16.90 25.95
N GLY A 278 0.42 17.44 26.02
CA GLY A 278 -0.41 17.71 24.84
C GLY A 278 -1.30 16.55 24.43
N ARG A 279 -1.41 15.46 25.19
CA ARG A 279 -2.29 14.29 24.91
C ARG A 279 -2.05 13.73 23.52
N LYS A 280 -0.79 13.53 23.17
CA LYS A 280 -0.38 13.01 21.87
C LYS A 280 -0.58 11.51 21.79
N SER A 281 -0.74 10.97 20.60
CA SER A 281 -0.92 9.53 20.38
C SER A 281 -0.06 9.01 19.24
N ILE A 282 0.25 7.71 19.29
CA ILE A 282 0.94 6.96 18.23
C ILE A 282 0.03 5.81 17.86
N GLN A 283 -0.18 5.61 16.55
CA GLN A 283 -1.03 4.56 16.04
C GLN A 283 -0.44 3.96 14.77
N GLY A 284 -0.41 2.62 14.67
CA GLY A 284 -0.11 1.93 13.43
C GLY A 284 -1.32 1.89 12.51
N TRP A 285 -1.08 1.87 11.17
CA TRP A 285 -2.12 1.70 10.18
C TRP A 285 -1.65 0.78 9.05
N HIS A 286 -2.40 -0.27 8.76
CA HIS A 286 -1.97 -1.33 7.84
C HIS A 286 -2.68 -1.35 6.48
N GLY A 287 -3.45 -0.36 6.15
CA GLY A 287 -4.21 -0.29 4.88
C GLY A 287 -5.71 -0.42 5.10
N GLY A 288 -6.32 -1.46 4.56
CA GLY A 288 -7.76 -1.69 4.65
C GLY A 288 -8.19 -2.95 3.88
N HIS A 289 -9.49 -3.14 3.74
CA HIS A 289 -10.09 -4.25 2.98
C HIS A 289 -10.60 -3.79 1.60
N ALA A 290 -11.28 -4.66 0.86
CA ALA A 290 -11.74 -4.41 -0.51
C ALA A 290 -12.61 -3.16 -0.65
N GLN A 291 -13.54 -2.89 0.28
CA GLN A 291 -14.38 -1.70 0.25
C GLN A 291 -13.56 -0.42 0.47
N ASP A 292 -12.60 -0.43 1.40
CA ASP A 292 -11.69 0.71 1.59
C ASP A 292 -10.87 0.98 0.32
N ALA A 293 -10.45 -0.09 -0.37
CA ALA A 293 -9.75 0.04 -1.65
C ALA A 293 -10.64 0.66 -2.73
N GLU A 294 -11.91 0.24 -2.84
CA GLU A 294 -12.87 0.81 -3.79
C GLU A 294 -13.10 2.30 -3.52
N GLU A 295 -13.26 2.69 -2.26
CA GLU A 295 -13.40 4.09 -1.85
C GLU A 295 -12.13 4.92 -2.14
N SER A 296 -10.95 4.34 -1.90
CA SER A 296 -9.67 4.97 -2.23
C SER A 296 -9.51 5.20 -3.74
N LEU A 297 -9.89 4.21 -4.56
CA LEU A 297 -9.83 4.32 -6.02
C LEU A 297 -10.84 5.35 -6.55
N ASN A 298 -12.07 5.35 -6.04
CA ASN A 298 -13.11 6.32 -6.41
C ASN A 298 -12.68 7.75 -6.05
N PHE A 299 -12.13 7.95 -4.85
CA PHE A 299 -11.59 9.25 -4.45
C PHE A 299 -10.40 9.66 -5.33
N SER A 300 -9.51 8.74 -5.66
CA SER A 300 -8.37 9.00 -6.54
C SER A 300 -8.80 9.42 -7.94
N ALA A 301 -9.84 8.76 -8.50
CA ALA A 301 -10.42 9.13 -9.79
C ALA A 301 -11.01 10.55 -9.73
N LEU A 302 -11.87 10.83 -8.74
CA LEU A 302 -12.52 12.12 -8.54
C LEU A 302 -11.52 13.27 -8.34
N ALA A 303 -10.47 13.03 -7.54
CA ALA A 303 -9.49 14.04 -7.17
C ALA A 303 -8.31 14.16 -8.13
N GLY A 304 -8.22 13.30 -9.15
CA GLY A 304 -7.13 13.29 -10.13
C GLY A 304 -5.79 12.80 -9.54
N ILE A 305 -5.82 11.97 -8.49
CA ILE A 305 -4.60 11.42 -7.87
C ILE A 305 -4.05 10.29 -8.73
N ARG A 306 -2.75 10.34 -9.02
CA ARG A 306 -2.07 9.32 -9.81
C ARG A 306 -0.73 8.93 -9.18
N PRO A 307 -0.38 7.64 -9.18
CA PRO A 307 0.96 7.22 -8.78
C PRO A 307 1.97 7.57 -9.87
N LYS A 308 3.21 7.88 -9.47
CA LYS A 308 4.34 7.89 -10.40
C LYS A 308 4.90 6.48 -10.47
N ILE A 309 4.96 5.89 -11.67
CA ILE A 309 5.28 4.48 -11.89
C ILE A 309 6.45 4.30 -12.85
N GLU A 310 7.21 3.23 -12.66
CA GLU A 310 8.16 2.64 -13.59
C GLU A 310 7.67 1.23 -13.94
N VAL A 311 7.53 0.94 -15.23
CA VAL A 311 6.92 -0.30 -15.71
C VAL A 311 7.99 -1.25 -16.21
N PHE A 312 7.87 -2.50 -15.83
CA PHE A 312 8.74 -3.61 -16.25
C PHE A 312 7.88 -4.79 -16.73
N PRO A 313 8.31 -5.55 -17.73
CA PRO A 313 7.66 -6.82 -18.04
C PRO A 313 7.92 -7.85 -16.92
N LEU A 314 7.05 -8.87 -16.83
CA LEU A 314 7.17 -9.95 -15.83
C LEU A 314 8.55 -10.62 -15.85
N GLU A 315 9.10 -10.81 -17.03
CA GLU A 315 10.43 -11.43 -17.23
C GLU A 315 11.56 -10.66 -16.55
N GLN A 316 11.37 -9.39 -16.25
CA GLN A 316 12.34 -8.53 -15.56
C GLN A 316 12.04 -8.37 -14.06
N VAL A 317 11.26 -9.25 -13.46
CA VAL A 317 10.83 -9.16 -12.06
C VAL A 317 12.00 -8.97 -11.10
N SER A 318 13.13 -9.65 -11.29
CA SER A 318 14.33 -9.50 -10.44
C SER A 318 14.90 -8.09 -10.50
N GLN A 319 15.01 -7.51 -11.70
CA GLN A 319 15.48 -6.14 -11.88
C GLN A 319 14.50 -5.13 -11.27
N ALA A 320 13.22 -5.31 -11.52
CA ALA A 320 12.14 -4.49 -11.00
C ALA A 320 12.11 -4.51 -9.46
N TYR A 321 12.26 -5.68 -8.85
CA TYR A 321 12.37 -5.83 -7.39
C TYR A 321 13.59 -5.09 -6.81
N GLN A 322 14.76 -5.18 -7.46
CA GLN A 322 15.95 -4.46 -7.03
C GLN A 322 15.79 -2.93 -7.11
N GLN A 323 15.06 -2.41 -8.09
CA GLN A 323 14.75 -0.98 -8.18
C GLN A 323 13.92 -0.50 -6.97
N MET A 324 12.91 -1.29 -6.57
CA MET A 324 12.11 -1.02 -5.38
C MET A 324 12.95 -1.13 -4.11
N LEU A 325 13.69 -2.22 -3.93
CA LEU A 325 14.44 -2.54 -2.71
C LEU A 325 15.49 -1.47 -2.37
N HIS A 326 16.19 -0.96 -3.38
CA HIS A 326 17.22 0.06 -3.22
C HIS A 326 16.70 1.51 -3.28
N ASN A 327 15.37 1.72 -3.26
CA ASN A 327 14.73 3.05 -3.36
C ASN A 327 15.17 3.86 -4.59
N ARG A 328 15.48 3.19 -5.70
CA ARG A 328 15.88 3.82 -6.97
C ARG A 328 14.70 4.24 -7.81
N ALA A 329 13.56 3.57 -7.64
CA ALA A 329 12.32 3.89 -8.36
C ALA A 329 11.76 5.28 -8.00
N ARG A 330 11.12 5.92 -8.98
CA ARG A 330 10.42 7.21 -8.82
C ARG A 330 8.96 7.13 -9.28
N PHE A 331 8.03 6.54 -8.45
CA PHE A 331 8.26 6.01 -7.10
C PHE A 331 7.81 4.57 -6.94
N ARG A 332 6.88 4.10 -7.78
CA ARG A 332 6.34 2.74 -7.71
C ARG A 332 6.81 1.93 -8.88
N VAL A 333 7.11 0.69 -8.63
CA VAL A 333 7.45 -0.28 -9.67
C VAL A 333 6.23 -1.15 -9.96
N VAL A 334 5.92 -1.33 -11.23
CA VAL A 334 4.78 -2.14 -11.68
C VAL A 334 5.24 -3.15 -12.72
N LEU A 335 4.89 -4.40 -12.52
CA LEU A 335 5.02 -5.44 -13.54
C LEU A 335 3.82 -5.39 -14.48
N GLN A 336 4.08 -5.23 -15.76
CA GLN A 336 3.10 -5.49 -16.80
C GLN A 336 3.11 -6.99 -17.11
N ILE A 337 1.99 -7.65 -16.85
CA ILE A 337 1.86 -9.11 -16.97
C ILE A 337 1.29 -9.46 -18.36
N ALA A 338 0.25 -8.74 -18.78
CA ALA A 338 -0.37 -8.93 -20.09
C ALA A 338 -0.51 -7.60 -20.82
N ALA A 339 -0.86 -7.64 -22.10
CA ALA A 339 -1.24 -6.44 -22.83
C ALA A 339 -2.45 -5.79 -22.16
N LEU A 340 -2.43 -4.46 -22.04
CA LEU A 340 -3.56 -3.70 -21.53
C LEU A 340 -4.72 -3.76 -22.53
N SER A 341 -5.91 -4.04 -22.05
CA SER A 341 -7.14 -4.08 -22.84
C SER A 341 -7.87 -2.75 -22.86
#